data_19de72aee599d869cec0126281094605
#
_entry.id   19de72aee599d869cec0126281094605
#
_cell.length_a   1.000
_cell.length_b   1.000
_cell.length_c   1.000
_cell.angle_alpha   90.00
_cell.angle_beta   90.00
_cell.angle_gamma   90.00
#
_symmetry.space_group_name_H-M   'P 1'
#
loop_
_entity.id
_entity.type
_entity.pdbx_description
1 polymer ?
#
loop_
_entity_poly.entity_id
_entity_poly.type
_entity_poly.pdbx_seq_one_letter_code
_entity_poly.pdbx_strand_id
1 'polypeptide(L)'
;MTYPHRSAAPQAAIERSANASNAFDRGLRPTVPDGQPQRAKPLTRRYEAAWLAASGRIDSSTRLAPAIALFEEAFSAFARGTLIATEAGPVAVEDIVPGMRALTSEGGCETIAWVGSMTLFPGAAGADATMLTRITTEAFGPNKPLPDLVLGPRARLLLRDRRCRSFVGADTAYVPARAFVDGVSVIEVRPAVPVPVFHIALARQATLRVMGMEVESYHPGGGIAQMIEPRMLELFAAFFPHLASLDDFGPPAHPRLTRFEVDQLLC
;
A
#
# COMPACT_ATOMS: atom_id res chain seq x y z
N MET A 1 -7.13 -52.17 39.66
CA MET A 1 -7.36 -53.42 38.94
C MET A 1 -6.89 -53.22 37.53
N THR A 2 -5.71 -53.61 37.29
CA THR A 2 -5.12 -54.69 36.49
C THR A 2 -5.15 -54.42 34.97
N TYR A 3 -4.00 -54.06 34.44
CA TYR A 3 -3.54 -54.37 33.07
C TYR A 3 -3.48 -55.88 32.83
N PRO A 4 -3.56 -56.36 31.58
CA PRO A 4 -2.33 -56.79 30.88
C PRO A 4 -2.31 -56.45 29.38
N HIS A 5 -1.17 -56.06 28.85
CA HIS A 5 0.00 -56.74 28.28
C HIS A 5 -0.22 -57.50 26.95
N ARG A 6 0.54 -57.00 25.93
CA ARG A 6 1.35 -57.67 24.88
C ARG A 6 0.70 -58.54 23.81
N SER A 7 1.11 -58.27 22.55
CA SER A 7 2.09 -59.02 21.75
C SER A 7 2.20 -58.42 20.34
N ALA A 8 3.24 -57.92 19.89
CA ALA A 8 4.39 -58.38 19.14
C ALA A 8 4.10 -59.02 17.76
N ALA A 9 4.73 -58.47 16.79
CA ALA A 9 4.86 -58.64 15.33
C ALA A 9 4.92 -60.09 14.79
N PRO A 10 4.92 -60.29 13.44
CA PRO A 10 6.20 -60.28 12.72
C PRO A 10 6.21 -59.64 11.31
N GLN A 11 7.43 -59.31 10.92
CA GLN A 11 7.91 -59.04 9.57
C GLN A 11 7.80 -60.29 8.69
N ALA A 12 7.48 -60.06 7.41
CA ALA A 12 7.92 -60.95 6.33
C ALA A 12 8.22 -60.12 5.08
N ALA A 13 9.47 -60.13 4.72
CA ALA A 13 9.95 -59.75 3.43
C ALA A 13 9.69 -60.87 2.42
N ILE A 14 9.84 -60.57 1.15
CA ILE A 14 10.10 -61.40 -0.04
C ILE A 14 9.32 -60.76 -1.21
N GLU A 15 9.77 -60.56 -2.39
CA GLU A 15 10.98 -60.71 -3.19
C GLU A 15 10.76 -60.04 -4.53
N ARG A 16 11.82 -59.76 -5.18
CA ARG A 16 11.94 -59.23 -6.55
C ARG A 16 11.23 -60.05 -7.61
N SER A 17 10.63 -59.39 -8.55
CA SER A 17 10.59 -59.93 -9.92
C SER A 17 10.80 -58.82 -10.93
N ALA A 18 11.78 -59.04 -11.76
CA ALA A 18 12.24 -58.16 -12.81
C ALA A 18 11.49 -58.46 -14.13
N ASN A 19 11.57 -57.45 -15.01
CA ASN A 19 11.40 -57.48 -16.46
C ASN A 19 10.00 -57.63 -17.06
N ALA A 20 9.54 -56.56 -17.63
CA ALA A 20 9.06 -56.54 -19.03
C ALA A 20 9.26 -55.18 -19.65
N SER A 21 10.11 -55.16 -20.64
CA SER A 21 10.34 -54.08 -21.60
C SER A 21 9.04 -53.65 -22.25
N ASN A 22 8.76 -52.34 -22.25
CA ASN A 22 7.97 -51.74 -23.34
C ASN A 22 8.65 -50.45 -23.77
N ALA A 23 9.39 -50.58 -24.85
CA ALA A 23 9.74 -49.49 -25.74
C ALA A 23 8.48 -49.06 -26.46
N PHE A 24 8.04 -47.86 -26.23
CA PHE A 24 7.29 -46.97 -27.10
C PHE A 24 6.73 -45.80 -26.23
N ASP A 25 7.52 -44.79 -26.02
CA ASP A 25 7.05 -43.43 -26.10
C ASP A 25 8.27 -42.48 -26.25
N ARG A 26 8.67 -42.27 -27.48
CA ARG A 26 9.46 -41.12 -27.86
C ARG A 26 8.48 -39.95 -28.00
N GLY A 27 7.91 -39.53 -26.87
CA GLY A 27 7.23 -38.27 -26.75
C GLY A 27 8.22 -37.15 -26.94
N LEU A 28 8.05 -36.39 -28.00
CA LEU A 28 8.73 -35.13 -28.28
C LEU A 28 8.74 -34.25 -27.01
N ARG A 29 9.89 -34.19 -26.37
CA ARG A 29 10.17 -33.09 -25.42
C ARG A 29 10.17 -31.85 -26.28
N PRO A 30 9.34 -30.83 -25.96
CA PRO A 30 9.50 -29.54 -26.60
C PRO A 30 10.89 -29.02 -26.18
N THR A 31 11.76 -28.86 -27.17
CA THR A 31 13.04 -28.17 -27.03
C THR A 31 12.73 -26.75 -26.60
N VAL A 32 13.01 -26.46 -25.34
CA VAL A 32 13.03 -25.09 -24.82
C VAL A 32 14.12 -24.38 -25.61
N PRO A 33 13.82 -23.29 -26.33
CA PRO A 33 14.86 -22.51 -26.98
C PRO A 33 15.73 -21.86 -25.91
N ASP A 34 17.02 -21.96 -26.16
CA ASP A 34 18.13 -21.42 -25.41
C ASP A 34 17.88 -20.12 -24.63
N GLY A 35 18.09 -20.19 -23.33
CA GLY A 35 18.97 -19.31 -22.55
C GLY A 35 18.69 -17.80 -22.49
N GLN A 36 17.61 -17.24 -22.99
CA GLN A 36 17.24 -15.88 -22.62
C GLN A 36 16.31 -15.92 -21.40
N PRO A 37 16.67 -15.25 -20.29
CA PRO A 37 15.75 -15.12 -19.18
C PRO A 37 14.49 -14.47 -19.70
N GLN A 38 13.37 -15.20 -19.67
CA GLN A 38 12.06 -14.62 -19.96
C GLN A 38 11.89 -13.45 -19.00
N ARG A 39 11.97 -12.23 -19.53
CA ARG A 39 11.60 -11.03 -18.78
C ARG A 39 10.15 -11.24 -18.37
N ALA A 40 9.92 -11.56 -17.11
CA ALA A 40 8.59 -11.62 -16.56
C ALA A 40 7.91 -10.28 -16.90
N LYS A 41 6.84 -10.31 -17.69
CA LYS A 41 6.08 -9.09 -17.95
C LYS A 41 5.61 -8.55 -16.61
N PRO A 42 5.86 -7.27 -16.31
CA PRO A 42 5.39 -6.71 -15.05
C PRO A 42 3.88 -6.91 -14.95
N LEU A 43 3.41 -7.38 -13.81
CA LEU A 43 1.99 -7.46 -13.53
C LEU A 43 1.38 -6.07 -13.73
N THR A 44 0.24 -6.02 -14.40
CA THR A 44 -0.53 -4.78 -14.55
C THR A 44 -1.67 -4.75 -13.55
N ARG A 45 -2.03 -3.56 -13.11
CA ARG A 45 -3.14 -3.31 -12.19
C ARG A 45 -4.05 -2.25 -12.79
N ARG A 46 -5.33 -2.33 -12.47
CA ARG A 46 -6.31 -1.30 -12.77
C ARG A 46 -6.27 -0.24 -11.67
N TYR A 47 -6.13 1.01 -12.07
CA TYR A 47 -6.16 2.19 -11.23
C TYR A 47 -7.28 3.10 -11.68
N GLU A 48 -8.00 3.67 -10.73
CA GLU A 48 -9.07 4.63 -10.96
C GLU A 48 -8.69 5.94 -10.30
N ALA A 49 -8.92 7.05 -10.99
CA ALA A 49 -8.65 8.38 -10.48
C ALA A 49 -9.82 9.31 -10.80
N ALA A 50 -10.16 10.16 -9.84
CA ALA A 50 -11.08 11.29 -10.01
C ALA A 50 -10.37 12.57 -9.58
N TRP A 51 -10.65 13.69 -10.24
CA TRP A 51 -10.00 14.98 -9.95
C TRP A 51 -10.93 16.15 -10.19
N LEU A 52 -10.61 17.24 -9.53
CA LEU A 52 -11.27 18.53 -9.75
C LEU A 52 -10.62 19.23 -10.95
N ALA A 53 -11.35 19.33 -12.06
CA ALA A 53 -10.88 20.04 -13.24
C ALA A 53 -10.88 21.56 -13.01
N ALA A 54 -10.11 22.31 -13.79
CA ALA A 54 -10.06 23.78 -13.73
C ALA A 54 -11.44 24.44 -13.96
N SER A 55 -12.36 23.74 -14.64
CA SER A 55 -13.75 24.16 -14.82
C SER A 55 -14.63 24.03 -13.57
N GLY A 56 -14.10 23.44 -12.48
CA GLY A 56 -14.86 23.08 -11.27
C GLY A 56 -15.66 21.78 -11.39
N ARG A 57 -15.61 21.09 -12.54
CA ARG A 57 -16.23 19.77 -12.73
C ARG A 57 -15.33 18.67 -12.15
N ILE A 58 -15.96 17.57 -11.76
CA ILE A 58 -15.26 16.36 -11.38
C ILE A 58 -15.14 15.48 -12.64
N ASP A 59 -13.92 15.21 -13.04
CA ASP A 59 -13.60 14.29 -14.12
C ASP A 59 -12.97 13.01 -13.52
N SER A 60 -13.04 11.90 -14.26
CA SER A 60 -12.47 10.63 -13.79
C SER A 60 -11.89 9.81 -14.96
N SER A 61 -10.98 8.92 -14.63
CA SER A 61 -10.43 7.96 -15.58
C SER A 61 -10.09 6.62 -14.93
N THR A 62 -10.09 5.57 -15.74
CA THR A 62 -9.58 4.25 -15.37
C THR A 62 -8.46 3.89 -16.32
N ARG A 63 -7.32 3.46 -15.78
CA ARG A 63 -6.12 3.09 -16.56
C ARG A 63 -5.49 1.80 -16.05
N LEU A 64 -4.83 1.09 -16.97
CA LEU A 64 -3.94 -0.02 -16.62
C LEU A 64 -2.50 0.48 -16.60
N ALA A 65 -1.80 0.19 -15.51
CA ALA A 65 -0.39 0.52 -15.36
C ALA A 65 0.34 -0.63 -14.63
N PRO A 66 1.68 -0.68 -14.66
CA PRO A 66 2.46 -1.67 -13.92
C PRO A 66 2.15 -1.65 -12.43
N ALA A 67 2.05 -2.85 -11.82
CA ALA A 67 1.89 -3.02 -10.38
C ALA A 67 3.26 -2.86 -9.70
N ILE A 68 3.77 -1.64 -9.61
CA ILE A 68 5.05 -1.27 -8.99
C ILE A 68 4.84 -0.16 -7.97
N ALA A 69 5.81 0.01 -7.06
CA ALA A 69 5.73 0.97 -5.96
C ALA A 69 5.34 2.37 -6.41
N LEU A 70 5.91 2.86 -7.52
CA LEU A 70 5.62 4.17 -8.09
C LEU A 70 4.12 4.45 -8.23
N PHE A 71 3.37 3.51 -8.84
CA PHE A 71 1.92 3.67 -9.01
C PHE A 71 1.17 3.36 -7.72
N GLU A 72 1.53 2.27 -7.04
CA GLU A 72 0.81 1.82 -5.84
C GLU A 72 0.85 2.85 -4.71
N GLU A 73 1.93 3.64 -4.58
CA GLU A 73 2.03 4.72 -3.59
C GLU A 73 0.95 5.78 -3.78
N ALA A 74 0.58 6.07 -5.02
CA ALA A 74 -0.47 7.05 -5.30
C ALA A 74 -1.89 6.55 -4.99
N PHE A 75 -2.10 5.25 -4.77
CA PHE A 75 -3.45 4.68 -4.73
C PHE A 75 -3.75 3.85 -3.47
N SER A 76 -2.81 3.67 -2.53
CA SER A 76 -2.98 2.64 -1.50
C SER A 76 -2.62 3.06 -0.07
N ALA A 77 -3.12 4.22 0.38
CA ALA A 77 -2.93 4.67 1.75
C ALA A 77 -4.09 4.29 2.69
N PHE A 78 -5.33 4.36 2.24
CA PHE A 78 -6.51 4.17 3.07
C PHE A 78 -7.27 2.92 2.64
N ALA A 79 -7.65 2.05 3.56
CA ALA A 79 -8.60 0.98 3.27
C ALA A 79 -10.04 1.53 3.26
N ARG A 80 -10.92 0.84 2.56
CA ARG A 80 -12.36 1.13 2.57
C ARG A 80 -12.88 1.25 4.00
N GLY A 81 -13.78 2.22 4.24
CA GLY A 81 -14.38 2.51 5.54
C GLY A 81 -13.55 3.44 6.42
N THR A 82 -12.35 3.84 5.98
CA THR A 82 -11.56 4.86 6.70
C THR A 82 -12.28 6.20 6.68
N LEU A 83 -12.49 6.81 7.85
CA LEU A 83 -13.17 8.11 7.98
C LEU A 83 -12.15 9.25 7.89
N ILE A 84 -12.30 10.08 6.88
CA ILE A 84 -11.54 11.32 6.68
C ILE A 84 -12.32 12.47 7.31
N ALA A 85 -11.69 13.26 8.16
CA ALA A 85 -12.31 14.44 8.73
C ALA A 85 -12.44 15.53 7.65
N THR A 86 -13.68 16.00 7.42
CA THR A 86 -13.99 17.06 6.46
C THR A 86 -14.70 18.22 7.18
N GLU A 87 -14.81 19.35 6.50
CA GLU A 87 -15.54 20.53 7.01
C GLU A 87 -17.03 20.20 7.30
N ALA A 88 -17.61 19.25 6.57
CA ALA A 88 -18.98 18.76 6.76
C ALA A 88 -19.10 17.61 7.78
N GLY A 89 -17.99 17.21 8.41
CA GLY A 89 -17.93 16.06 9.31
C GLY A 89 -17.10 14.89 8.73
N PRO A 90 -16.99 13.78 9.45
CA PRO A 90 -16.27 12.59 8.97
C PRO A 90 -16.98 11.95 7.77
N VAL A 91 -16.22 11.64 6.70
CA VAL A 91 -16.73 10.99 5.48
C VAL A 91 -15.88 9.76 5.21
N ALA A 92 -16.52 8.64 4.85
CA ALA A 92 -15.79 7.43 4.46
C ALA A 92 -14.98 7.67 3.17
N VAL A 93 -13.77 7.13 3.11
CA VAL A 93 -12.83 7.42 2.01
C VAL A 93 -13.40 7.06 0.63
N GLU A 94 -14.24 6.02 0.55
CA GLU A 94 -14.93 5.62 -0.68
C GLU A 94 -16.01 6.61 -1.15
N ASP A 95 -16.49 7.48 -0.26
CA ASP A 95 -17.51 8.52 -0.54
C ASP A 95 -16.87 9.91 -0.71
N ILE A 96 -15.56 10.00 -0.55
CA ILE A 96 -14.82 11.25 -0.80
C ILE A 96 -14.83 11.55 -2.29
N VAL A 97 -15.17 12.77 -2.63
CA VAL A 97 -15.11 13.29 -4.00
C VAL A 97 -14.24 14.54 -4.08
N PRO A 98 -13.52 14.76 -5.20
CA PRO A 98 -12.80 16.01 -5.44
C PRO A 98 -13.70 17.25 -5.28
N GLY A 99 -13.16 18.32 -4.70
CA GLY A 99 -13.90 19.53 -4.34
C GLY A 99 -14.37 19.57 -2.89
N MET A 100 -14.45 18.43 -2.18
CA MET A 100 -14.67 18.43 -0.74
C MET A 100 -13.48 19.08 -0.01
N ARG A 101 -13.70 19.54 1.22
CA ARG A 101 -12.68 20.18 2.05
C ARG A 101 -12.32 19.29 3.21
N ALA A 102 -11.07 18.81 3.22
CA ALA A 102 -10.53 17.98 4.28
C ALA A 102 -9.92 18.85 5.39
N LEU A 103 -10.14 18.47 6.65
CA LEU A 103 -9.46 19.06 7.81
C LEU A 103 -8.00 18.59 7.86
N THR A 104 -7.08 19.52 8.11
CA THR A 104 -5.65 19.24 8.19
C THR A 104 -5.08 19.48 9.58
N SER A 105 -3.94 18.91 9.89
CA SER A 105 -3.25 19.07 11.16
C SER A 105 -2.48 20.39 11.26
N GLU A 106 -2.16 20.99 10.11
CA GLU A 106 -1.53 22.31 10.02
C GLU A 106 -2.50 23.45 10.35
N GLY A 107 -3.78 23.13 10.47
CA GLY A 107 -4.88 24.04 10.78
C GLY A 107 -5.65 24.45 9.53
N GLY A 108 -6.96 24.48 9.67
CA GLY A 108 -7.88 24.84 8.58
C GLY A 108 -8.30 23.64 7.71
N CYS A 109 -8.77 23.95 6.51
CA CYS A 109 -9.27 22.99 5.55
C CYS A 109 -8.55 23.18 4.20
N GLU A 110 -8.22 22.07 3.55
CA GLU A 110 -7.67 22.06 2.20
C GLU A 110 -8.64 21.36 1.24
N THR A 111 -8.69 21.85 0.00
CA THR A 111 -9.53 21.24 -1.03
C THR A 111 -8.93 19.92 -1.48
N ILE A 112 -9.74 18.88 -1.53
CA ILE A 112 -9.38 17.61 -2.14
C ILE A 112 -9.38 17.81 -3.65
N ALA A 113 -8.19 17.78 -4.24
CA ALA A 113 -8.00 18.00 -5.67
C ALA A 113 -8.11 16.71 -6.47
N TRP A 114 -7.72 15.57 -5.85
CA TRP A 114 -7.64 14.29 -6.52
C TRP A 114 -7.87 13.13 -5.54
N VAL A 115 -8.52 12.09 -6.03
CA VAL A 115 -8.75 10.82 -5.31
C VAL A 115 -8.37 9.69 -6.24
N GLY A 116 -7.45 8.83 -5.81
CA GLY A 116 -7.09 7.61 -6.50
C GLY A 116 -7.58 6.36 -5.76
N SER A 117 -7.90 5.31 -6.50
CA SER A 117 -8.26 4.02 -5.93
C SER A 117 -7.72 2.85 -6.75
N MET A 118 -7.48 1.75 -6.07
CA MET A 118 -7.17 0.46 -6.68
C MET A 118 -7.67 -0.68 -5.78
N THR A 119 -7.68 -1.90 -6.31
CA THR A 119 -8.05 -3.08 -5.52
C THR A 119 -6.82 -3.92 -5.20
N LEU A 120 -6.61 -4.23 -3.93
CA LEU A 120 -5.66 -5.23 -3.47
C LEU A 120 -6.30 -6.62 -3.56
N PHE A 121 -5.64 -7.55 -4.24
CA PHE A 121 -6.10 -8.93 -4.36
C PHE A 121 -5.29 -9.84 -3.46
N PRO A 122 -5.93 -10.75 -2.70
CA PRO A 122 -5.22 -11.77 -1.92
C PRO A 122 -4.30 -12.60 -2.83
N GLY A 123 -3.09 -12.91 -2.35
CA GLY A 123 -2.16 -13.78 -3.09
C GLY A 123 -1.50 -13.15 -4.34
N ALA A 124 -1.70 -11.85 -4.61
CA ALA A 124 -0.95 -11.16 -5.66
C ALA A 124 0.55 -11.17 -5.37
N ALA A 125 1.36 -11.24 -6.44
CA ALA A 125 2.81 -11.29 -6.32
C ALA A 125 3.36 -10.09 -5.53
N GLY A 126 4.25 -10.38 -4.56
CA GLY A 126 4.77 -9.40 -3.61
C GLY A 126 3.98 -9.42 -2.30
N ALA A 127 4.35 -10.34 -1.38
CA ALA A 127 3.64 -10.54 -0.11
C ALA A 127 3.45 -9.24 0.69
N ASP A 128 4.43 -8.33 0.65
CA ASP A 128 4.39 -7.05 1.37
C ASP A 128 3.45 -6.02 0.74
N ALA A 129 3.20 -6.11 -0.57
CA ALA A 129 2.36 -5.15 -1.30
C ALA A 129 0.86 -5.30 -1.03
N THR A 130 0.45 -6.39 -0.38
CA THR A 130 -0.96 -6.70 -0.08
C THR A 130 -1.31 -6.64 1.40
N MET A 131 -0.31 -6.41 2.28
CA MET A 131 -0.55 -6.33 3.71
C MET A 131 -1.16 -4.98 4.08
N LEU A 132 -2.22 -5.01 4.87
CA LEU A 132 -2.81 -3.83 5.49
C LEU A 132 -2.22 -3.66 6.88
N THR A 133 -2.21 -2.42 7.38
CA THR A 133 -1.82 -2.12 8.76
C THR A 133 -3.08 -1.77 9.55
N ARG A 134 -3.46 -2.59 10.51
CA ARG A 134 -4.53 -2.28 11.46
C ARG A 134 -3.93 -1.69 12.73
N ILE A 135 -4.42 -0.53 13.08
CA ILE A 135 -4.11 0.18 14.32
C ILE A 135 -5.33 0.04 15.21
N THR A 136 -5.19 -0.60 16.35
CA THR A 136 -6.31 -0.81 17.28
C THR A 136 -6.70 0.51 17.94
N THR A 137 -7.93 0.59 18.38
CA THR A 137 -8.46 1.74 19.12
C THR A 137 -7.49 2.16 20.23
N GLU A 138 -7.19 3.45 20.29
CA GLU A 138 -6.34 4.09 21.31
C GLU A 138 -4.89 3.60 21.37
N ALA A 139 -4.38 2.92 20.35
CA ALA A 139 -3.00 2.44 20.29
C ALA A 139 -1.94 3.57 20.42
N PHE A 140 -2.28 4.79 20.03
CA PHE A 140 -1.42 5.97 20.13
C PHE A 140 -1.91 6.99 21.16
N GLY A 141 -2.75 6.55 22.11
CA GLY A 141 -3.33 7.38 23.17
C GLY A 141 -4.83 7.63 22.99
N PRO A 142 -5.48 8.36 23.90
CA PRO A 142 -6.92 8.57 23.89
C PRO A 142 -7.45 9.08 22.56
N ASN A 143 -8.44 8.39 21.98
CA ASN A 143 -9.06 8.68 20.68
C ASN A 143 -8.07 8.62 19.48
N LYS A 144 -6.98 7.85 19.57
CA LYS A 144 -5.96 7.74 18.51
C LYS A 144 -5.59 6.28 18.23
N PRO A 145 -6.23 5.65 17.25
CA PRO A 145 -7.45 6.04 16.55
C PRO A 145 -8.73 5.75 17.35
N LEU A 146 -9.88 6.25 16.86
CA LEU A 146 -11.20 5.86 17.34
C LEU A 146 -12.19 5.85 16.15
N PRO A 147 -12.78 4.67 15.83
CA PRO A 147 -12.44 3.30 16.21
C PRO A 147 -11.14 2.78 15.57
N ASP A 148 -10.93 1.45 15.53
CA ASP A 148 -9.78 0.85 14.84
C ASP A 148 -9.61 1.40 13.43
N LEU A 149 -8.37 1.72 13.07
CA LEU A 149 -8.01 2.26 11.76
C LEU A 149 -7.28 1.21 10.92
N VAL A 150 -7.76 0.97 9.70
CA VAL A 150 -7.09 0.08 8.75
C VAL A 150 -6.51 0.90 7.61
N LEU A 151 -5.20 0.84 7.47
CA LEU A 151 -4.45 1.56 6.46
C LEU A 151 -3.93 0.62 5.37
N GLY A 152 -3.80 1.16 4.18
CA GLY A 152 -3.17 0.50 3.06
C GLY A 152 -1.64 0.40 3.21
N PRO A 153 -0.98 -0.39 2.35
CA PRO A 153 0.46 -0.69 2.47
C PRO A 153 1.37 0.54 2.30
N ARG A 154 0.85 1.63 1.75
CA ARG A 154 1.63 2.85 1.45
C ARG A 154 1.26 4.04 2.32
N ALA A 155 0.42 3.85 3.33
CA ALA A 155 0.10 4.90 4.29
C ALA A 155 1.33 5.35 5.08
N ARG A 156 1.40 6.66 5.33
CA ARG A 156 2.40 7.26 6.22
C ARG A 156 1.71 8.09 7.30
N LEU A 157 2.17 7.93 8.53
CA LEU A 157 1.72 8.71 9.69
C LEU A 157 2.69 9.86 9.93
N LEU A 158 2.19 10.98 10.46
CA LEU A 158 3.05 12.05 10.94
C LEU A 158 3.62 11.67 12.31
N LEU A 159 4.93 11.50 12.36
CA LEU A 159 5.68 11.35 13.61
C LEU A 159 6.16 12.72 14.08
N ARG A 160 5.92 13.03 15.37
CA ARG A 160 6.40 14.24 16.05
C ARG A 160 7.42 13.83 17.10
N ASP A 161 8.69 13.83 16.72
CA ASP A 161 9.79 13.46 17.61
C ASP A 161 11.04 14.28 17.28
N ARG A 162 11.66 14.87 18.29
CA ARG A 162 12.89 15.67 18.13
C ARG A 162 14.05 14.87 17.54
N ARG A 163 14.04 13.55 17.72
CA ARG A 163 15.04 12.65 17.15
C ARG A 163 15.00 12.62 15.61
N CYS A 164 13.87 12.97 14.99
CA CYS A 164 13.77 13.11 13.52
C CYS A 164 14.79 14.13 13.00
N ARG A 165 15.18 15.13 13.82
CA ARG A 165 16.10 16.20 13.41
C ARG A 165 17.46 15.68 12.96
N SER A 166 17.94 14.58 13.53
CA SER A 166 19.21 13.95 13.14
C SER A 166 19.19 13.31 11.74
N PHE A 167 18.00 12.96 11.24
CA PHE A 167 17.82 12.31 9.93
C PHE A 167 17.40 13.30 8.84
N VAL A 168 16.44 14.18 9.16
CA VAL A 168 15.77 15.02 8.17
C VAL A 168 15.80 16.52 8.48
N GLY A 169 16.50 16.93 9.55
CA GLY A 169 16.64 18.34 9.93
C GLY A 169 15.38 18.98 10.52
N ALA A 170 14.31 18.21 10.77
CA ALA A 170 13.03 18.69 11.31
C ALA A 170 12.55 17.80 12.46
N ASP A 171 11.74 18.35 13.37
CA ASP A 171 11.19 17.63 14.53
C ASP A 171 9.99 16.74 14.17
N THR A 172 9.58 16.77 12.90
CA THR A 172 8.45 16.01 12.36
C THR A 172 8.82 15.36 11.05
N ALA A 173 8.30 14.15 10.81
CA ALA A 173 8.48 13.46 9.55
C ALA A 173 7.28 12.53 9.26
N TYR A 174 6.99 12.29 7.98
CA TYR A 174 6.10 11.21 7.58
C TYR A 174 6.85 9.88 7.62
N VAL A 175 6.27 8.90 8.28
CA VAL A 175 6.84 7.57 8.46
C VAL A 175 5.87 6.50 7.98
N PRO A 176 6.33 5.40 7.35
CA PRO A 176 5.44 4.33 6.94
C PRO A 176 4.64 3.78 8.14
N ALA A 177 3.31 3.67 8.03
CA ALA A 177 2.46 3.16 9.11
C ALA A 177 2.92 1.78 9.60
N ARG A 178 3.40 0.94 8.69
CA ARG A 178 3.93 -0.40 9.00
C ARG A 178 5.21 -0.40 9.85
N ALA A 179 5.88 0.73 10.01
CA ALA A 179 7.04 0.84 10.91
C ALA A 179 6.66 0.74 12.38
N PHE A 180 5.39 0.95 12.71
CA PHE A 180 4.86 0.83 14.08
C PHE A 180 4.31 -0.57 14.41
N VAL A 181 4.44 -1.55 13.51
CA VAL A 181 3.92 -2.91 13.75
C VAL A 181 4.65 -3.54 14.92
N ASP A 182 3.90 -3.79 15.99
CA ASP A 182 4.34 -4.41 17.24
C ASP A 182 3.72 -5.81 17.49
N GLY A 183 2.78 -6.21 16.62
CA GLY A 183 2.05 -7.47 16.73
C GLY A 183 0.93 -7.48 17.78
N VAL A 184 0.67 -6.37 18.47
CA VAL A 184 -0.33 -6.25 19.54
C VAL A 184 -1.30 -5.10 19.25
N SER A 185 -0.81 -3.88 19.26
CA SER A 185 -1.61 -2.66 19.04
C SER A 185 -1.61 -2.23 17.58
N VAL A 186 -0.54 -2.50 16.87
CA VAL A 186 -0.39 -2.27 15.43
C VAL A 186 -0.03 -3.59 14.79
N ILE A 187 -0.92 -4.13 13.96
CA ILE A 187 -0.78 -5.46 13.38
C ILE A 187 -0.88 -5.44 11.86
N GLU A 188 -0.11 -6.31 11.21
CA GLU A 188 -0.27 -6.56 9.78
C GLU A 188 -1.43 -7.52 9.54
N VAL A 189 -2.32 -7.15 8.62
CA VAL A 189 -3.50 -7.94 8.24
C VAL A 189 -3.41 -8.31 6.78
N ARG A 190 -3.43 -9.60 6.50
CA ARG A 190 -3.55 -10.10 5.13
C ARG A 190 -5.04 -10.19 4.76
N PRO A 191 -5.51 -9.46 3.76
CA PRO A 191 -6.90 -9.55 3.36
C PRO A 191 -7.21 -10.95 2.78
N ALA A 192 -8.33 -11.53 3.19
CA ALA A 192 -8.84 -12.80 2.66
C ALA A 192 -9.66 -12.63 1.36
N VAL A 193 -10.14 -11.41 1.11
CA VAL A 193 -10.94 -11.02 -0.05
C VAL A 193 -10.34 -9.76 -0.68
N PRO A 194 -10.68 -9.43 -1.95
CA PRO A 194 -10.26 -8.18 -2.57
C PRO A 194 -10.69 -6.97 -1.74
N VAL A 195 -9.76 -6.05 -1.47
CA VAL A 195 -9.99 -4.84 -0.68
C VAL A 195 -9.72 -3.61 -1.53
N PRO A 196 -10.71 -2.73 -1.73
CA PRO A 196 -10.48 -1.40 -2.29
C PRO A 196 -9.62 -0.56 -1.34
N VAL A 197 -8.62 0.10 -1.91
CA VAL A 197 -7.76 1.06 -1.21
C VAL A 197 -7.70 2.36 -1.98
N PHE A 198 -7.44 3.44 -1.25
CA PHE A 198 -7.56 4.81 -1.75
C PHE A 198 -6.36 5.66 -1.34
N HIS A 199 -6.16 6.76 -2.05
CA HIS A 199 -5.32 7.86 -1.61
C HIS A 199 -5.92 9.19 -2.07
N ILE A 200 -5.62 10.25 -1.32
CA ILE A 200 -6.19 11.58 -1.51
C ILE A 200 -5.03 12.57 -1.69
N ALA A 201 -5.07 13.35 -2.79
CA ALA A 201 -4.21 14.52 -2.93
C ALA A 201 -5.02 15.80 -2.70
N LEU A 202 -4.43 16.71 -1.95
CA LEU A 202 -4.99 18.03 -1.67
C LEU A 202 -4.45 19.04 -2.69
N ALA A 203 -5.14 20.17 -2.82
CA ALA A 203 -4.67 21.29 -3.66
C ALA A 203 -3.30 21.81 -3.21
N ARG A 204 -3.03 21.78 -1.91
CA ARG A 204 -1.73 21.94 -1.29
C ARG A 204 -1.51 20.77 -0.33
N GLN A 205 -0.40 20.06 -0.47
CA GLN A 205 -0.10 18.91 0.36
C GLN A 205 -0.09 19.29 1.85
N ALA A 206 -0.76 18.48 2.67
CA ALA A 206 -0.90 18.66 4.10
C ALA A 206 -1.17 17.32 4.78
N THR A 207 -1.24 17.31 6.10
CA THR A 207 -1.55 16.13 6.91
C THR A 207 -3.05 16.03 7.15
N LEU A 208 -3.66 14.96 6.68
CA LEU A 208 -5.08 14.66 6.87
C LEU A 208 -5.36 14.23 8.31
N ARG A 209 -6.50 14.65 8.86
CA ARG A 209 -7.04 14.11 10.11
C ARG A 209 -7.94 12.91 9.80
N VAL A 210 -7.55 11.75 10.32
CA VAL A 210 -8.16 10.46 9.99
C VAL A 210 -8.41 9.69 11.28
N MET A 211 -9.67 9.62 11.75
CA MET A 211 -10.05 8.87 12.96
C MET A 211 -9.17 9.20 14.18
N GLY A 212 -8.82 10.48 14.37
CA GLY A 212 -7.92 10.95 15.44
C GLY A 212 -6.43 10.85 15.12
N MET A 213 -6.04 10.18 14.05
CA MET A 213 -4.66 10.07 13.56
C MET A 213 -4.31 11.15 12.56
N GLU A 214 -3.02 11.38 12.36
CA GLU A 214 -2.44 12.31 11.41
C GLU A 214 -1.78 11.51 10.28
N VAL A 215 -2.37 11.57 9.08
CA VAL A 215 -1.94 10.74 7.94
C VAL A 215 -1.58 11.64 6.75
N GLU A 216 -0.49 11.30 6.07
CA GLU A 216 -0.03 12.02 4.89
C GLU A 216 -1.10 12.04 3.78
N SER A 217 -1.40 13.22 3.20
CA SER A 217 -2.07 13.29 1.90
C SER A 217 -1.06 12.98 0.79
N TYR A 218 -1.52 12.47 -0.35
CA TYR A 218 -0.63 12.04 -1.41
C TYR A 218 0.27 13.18 -1.91
N HIS A 219 1.55 12.85 -2.08
CA HIS A 219 2.56 13.63 -2.77
C HIS A 219 3.56 12.67 -3.42
N PRO A 220 3.99 12.90 -4.67
CA PRO A 220 4.89 11.97 -5.36
C PRO A 220 6.32 11.96 -4.78
N GLY A 221 6.68 12.96 -4.00
CA GLY A 221 8.05 13.23 -3.54
C GLY A 221 8.74 14.28 -4.42
N GLY A 222 9.72 14.97 -3.84
CA GLY A 222 10.51 15.95 -4.60
C GLY A 222 11.41 15.26 -5.62
N GLY A 223 11.55 15.85 -6.81
CA GLY A 223 12.47 15.38 -7.83
C GLY A 223 12.08 14.07 -8.52
N ILE A 224 10.82 13.65 -8.43
CA ILE A 224 10.36 12.38 -9.02
C ILE A 224 10.60 12.33 -10.54
N ALA A 225 10.47 13.46 -11.23
CA ALA A 225 10.67 13.54 -12.67
C ALA A 225 12.12 13.20 -13.12
N GLN A 226 13.11 13.44 -12.25
CA GLN A 226 14.51 13.11 -12.54
C GLN A 226 14.86 11.64 -12.22
N MET A 227 14.04 10.96 -11.46
CA MET A 227 14.31 9.59 -11.00
C MET A 227 13.64 8.50 -11.83
N ILE A 228 12.72 8.87 -12.72
CA ILE A 228 11.89 7.94 -13.47
C ILE A 228 12.18 8.03 -14.97
N GLU A 229 12.21 6.89 -15.66
CA GLU A 229 12.32 6.82 -17.11
C GLU A 229 11.21 7.64 -17.79
N PRO A 230 11.48 8.42 -18.85
CA PRO A 230 10.50 9.33 -19.47
C PRO A 230 9.17 8.69 -19.84
N ARG A 231 9.19 7.49 -20.41
CA ARG A 231 7.95 6.75 -20.75
C ARG A 231 7.11 6.39 -19.53
N MET A 232 7.75 6.02 -18.43
CA MET A 232 7.08 5.71 -17.18
C MET A 232 6.53 6.96 -16.51
N LEU A 233 7.28 8.08 -16.65
CA LEU A 233 6.88 9.40 -16.17
C LEU A 233 5.60 9.88 -16.88
N GLU A 234 5.52 9.75 -18.20
CA GLU A 234 4.33 10.09 -18.98
C GLU A 234 3.11 9.28 -18.53
N LEU A 235 3.30 7.96 -18.36
CA LEU A 235 2.24 7.08 -17.89
C LEU A 235 1.77 7.47 -16.47
N PHE A 236 2.70 7.84 -15.61
CA PHE A 236 2.41 8.26 -14.24
C PHE A 236 1.71 9.62 -14.20
N ALA A 237 2.21 10.61 -14.94
CA ALA A 237 1.62 11.95 -15.01
C ALA A 237 0.18 11.91 -15.55
N ALA A 238 -0.14 10.96 -16.44
CA ALA A 238 -1.49 10.77 -16.96
C ALA A 238 -2.55 10.43 -15.90
N PHE A 239 -2.17 10.10 -14.67
CA PHE A 239 -3.08 9.94 -13.54
C PHE A 239 -3.42 11.26 -12.84
N PHE A 240 -2.70 12.35 -13.14
CA PHE A 240 -2.86 13.68 -12.53
C PHE A 240 -3.15 14.77 -13.57
N PRO A 241 -4.18 14.61 -14.41
CA PRO A 241 -4.43 15.53 -15.54
C PRO A 241 -4.93 16.92 -15.12
N HIS A 242 -5.19 17.13 -13.84
CA HIS A 242 -5.48 18.44 -13.25
C HIS A 242 -4.22 19.29 -13.01
N LEU A 243 -3.03 18.71 -13.13
CA LEU A 243 -1.74 19.37 -13.01
C LEU A 243 -1.12 19.53 -14.41
N ALA A 244 -0.46 20.65 -14.66
CA ALA A 244 0.31 20.83 -15.88
C ALA A 244 1.67 20.10 -15.82
N SER A 245 2.22 19.98 -14.60
CA SER A 245 3.47 19.28 -14.30
C SER A 245 3.36 18.59 -12.95
N LEU A 246 4.14 17.53 -12.70
CA LEU A 246 4.25 16.92 -11.38
C LEU A 246 4.90 17.85 -10.34
N ASP A 247 5.62 18.88 -10.77
CA ASP A 247 6.14 19.91 -9.87
C ASP A 247 5.03 20.79 -9.27
N ASP A 248 3.84 20.80 -9.86
CA ASP A 248 2.69 21.54 -9.37
C ASP A 248 2.08 20.94 -8.08
N PHE A 249 2.52 19.76 -7.65
CA PHE A 249 2.27 19.29 -6.29
C PHE A 249 2.87 20.21 -5.22
N GLY A 250 3.85 21.03 -5.59
CA GLY A 250 4.57 21.92 -4.69
C GLY A 250 5.55 21.18 -3.77
N PRO A 251 6.04 21.85 -2.71
CA PRO A 251 6.90 21.21 -1.73
C PRO A 251 6.09 20.30 -0.79
N PRO A 252 6.68 19.18 -0.32
CA PRO A 252 6.06 18.35 0.70
C PRO A 252 5.94 19.11 2.02
N ALA A 253 4.82 18.92 2.75
CA ALA A 253 4.57 19.59 4.03
C ALA A 253 5.56 19.13 5.12
N HIS A 254 5.96 17.86 5.09
CA HIS A 254 6.95 17.30 5.99
C HIS A 254 7.91 16.38 5.22
N PRO A 255 9.18 16.24 5.66
CA PRO A 255 10.09 15.26 5.13
C PRO A 255 9.60 13.83 5.44
N ARG A 256 10.13 12.86 4.69
CA ARG A 256 9.80 11.44 4.89
C ARG A 256 11.01 10.70 5.45
N LEU A 257 10.75 9.77 6.38
CA LEU A 257 11.69 8.77 6.83
C LEU A 257 11.37 7.42 6.19
N THR A 258 12.41 6.66 5.89
CA THR A 258 12.31 5.26 5.50
C THR A 258 12.03 4.39 6.72
N ARG A 259 11.55 3.16 6.52
CA ARG A 259 11.39 2.20 7.63
C ARG A 259 12.70 1.98 8.39
N PHE A 260 13.81 1.85 7.69
CA PHE A 260 15.12 1.65 8.30
C PHE A 260 15.54 2.81 9.22
N GLU A 261 15.32 4.05 8.79
CA GLU A 261 15.59 5.23 9.62
C GLU A 261 14.66 5.30 10.84
N VAL A 262 13.39 4.88 10.69
CA VAL A 262 12.46 4.80 11.83
C VAL A 262 12.90 3.70 12.82
N ASP A 263 13.32 2.54 12.34
CA ASP A 263 13.82 1.48 13.20
C ASP A 263 15.03 1.97 14.03
N GLN A 264 15.95 2.74 13.41
CA GLN A 264 17.08 3.36 14.13
C GLN A 264 16.64 4.47 15.11
N LEU A 265 15.55 5.16 14.82
CA LEU A 265 15.04 6.23 15.65
C LEU A 265 14.31 5.69 16.89
N LEU A 266 13.66 4.54 16.79
CA LEU A 266 12.86 3.95 17.86
C LEU A 266 13.67 2.98 18.75
N CYS A 267 14.86 2.52 18.31
CA CYS A 267 15.81 1.76 19.14
C CYS A 267 16.52 2.68 20.14
#